data_2b12e196e76270f0c9e5a71955b59f9d
#
_entry.id   2b12e196e76270f0c9e5a71955b59f9d
#
_cell.length_a   1.000
_cell.length_b   1.000
_cell.length_c   1.000
_cell.angle_alpha   90.00
_cell.angle_beta   90.00
_cell.angle_gamma   90.00
#
_symmetry.space_group_name_H-M   'P 1'
#
loop_
_entity.id
_entity.type
_entity.pdbx_description
1 polymer ?
#
loop_
_entity_poly.entity_id
_entity_poly.type
_entity_poly.pdbx_seq_one_letter_code
_entity_poly.pdbx_strand_id
1 'polypeptide(L)'
;MRIVFSGAGPVTRMAAEVLAGWGHEVIVIELDKEKIDLLSEDLDCSFLHGDASKPGILDQVDPKSGDFLFCLTGSDQVNIITALLGLRLTGLVWSAPI
;
A
#
# COMPACT_ATOMS: atom_id res chain seq x y z
N MET A 1 8.05 -10.45 6.33
CA MET A 1 8.30 -9.05 5.92
C MET A 1 7.02 -8.25 6.07
N ARG A 2 7.18 -6.97 6.20
CA ARG A 2 6.08 -6.02 6.26
C ARG A 2 6.00 -5.25 4.94
N ILE A 3 4.88 -5.37 4.25
CA ILE A 3 4.72 -4.87 2.89
C ILE A 3 3.51 -3.96 2.83
N VAL A 4 3.71 -2.75 2.32
CA VAL A 4 2.66 -1.74 2.19
C VAL A 4 2.34 -1.52 0.72
N PHE A 5 1.07 -1.57 0.38
CA PHE A 5 0.57 -1.24 -0.96
C PHE A 5 -0.21 0.07 -0.91
N SER A 6 0.06 0.96 -1.83
CA SER A 6 -0.79 2.12 -2.10
C SER A 6 -1.61 1.83 -3.35
N GLY A 7 -2.91 1.67 -3.17
CA GLY A 7 -3.83 1.31 -4.23
C GLY A 7 -4.29 -0.15 -4.16
N ALA A 8 -5.60 -0.37 -4.25
CA ALA A 8 -6.24 -1.66 -4.10
C ALA A 8 -6.77 -2.20 -5.44
N GLY A 9 -5.98 -2.08 -6.49
CA GLY A 9 -6.32 -2.60 -7.81
C GLY A 9 -6.06 -4.11 -7.94
N PRO A 10 -6.25 -4.67 -9.16
CA PRO A 10 -6.11 -6.11 -9.39
C PRO A 10 -4.73 -6.67 -9.05
N VAL A 11 -3.67 -5.91 -9.33
CA VAL A 11 -2.29 -6.34 -9.01
C VAL A 11 -2.09 -6.41 -7.50
N THR A 12 -2.54 -5.40 -6.77
CA THR A 12 -2.47 -5.39 -5.30
C THR A 12 -3.24 -6.56 -4.71
N ARG A 13 -4.44 -6.82 -5.20
CA ARG A 13 -5.27 -7.93 -4.72
C ARG A 13 -4.54 -9.26 -4.88
N MET A 14 -3.99 -9.51 -6.06
CA MET A 14 -3.29 -10.76 -6.36
C MET A 14 -2.03 -10.92 -5.50
N ALA A 15 -1.21 -9.88 -5.43
CA ALA A 15 0.02 -9.90 -4.66
C ALA A 15 -0.25 -10.01 -3.15
N ALA A 16 -1.22 -9.27 -2.64
CA ALA A 16 -1.58 -9.30 -1.23
C ALA A 16 -2.07 -10.69 -0.79
N GLU A 17 -2.87 -11.35 -1.61
CA GLU A 17 -3.34 -12.70 -1.32
C GLU A 17 -2.17 -13.69 -1.18
N VAL A 18 -1.24 -13.66 -2.12
CA VAL A 18 -0.07 -14.54 -2.11
C VAL A 18 0.83 -14.24 -0.90
N LEU A 19 1.15 -12.96 -0.68
CA LEU A 19 2.08 -12.56 0.37
C LEU A 19 1.51 -12.80 1.77
N ALA A 20 0.23 -12.51 1.97
CA ALA A 20 -0.44 -12.82 3.24
C ALA A 20 -0.50 -14.33 3.49
N GLY A 21 -0.74 -15.12 2.43
CA GLY A 21 -0.72 -16.57 2.50
C GLY A 21 0.65 -17.15 2.88
N TRP A 22 1.73 -16.43 2.59
CA TRP A 22 3.08 -16.80 2.97
C TRP A 22 3.49 -16.30 4.36
N GLY A 23 2.57 -15.68 5.09
CA GLY A 23 2.82 -15.22 6.45
C GLY A 23 3.41 -13.82 6.56
N HIS A 24 3.47 -13.05 5.47
CA HIS A 24 3.92 -11.67 5.51
C HIS A 24 2.81 -10.75 6.02
N GLU A 25 3.21 -9.69 6.72
CA GLU A 25 2.29 -8.63 7.12
C GLU A 25 2.04 -7.71 5.93
N VAL A 26 0.78 -7.62 5.50
CA VAL A 26 0.40 -6.80 4.35
C VAL A 26 -0.55 -5.70 4.80
N ILE A 27 -0.26 -4.47 4.41
CA ILE A 27 -1.11 -3.31 4.66
C ILE A 27 -1.44 -2.67 3.32
N VAL A 28 -2.73 -2.43 3.08
CA VAL A 28 -3.20 -1.79 1.85
C VAL A 28 -3.79 -0.42 2.19
N ILE A 29 -3.23 0.63 1.61
CA ILE A 29 -3.75 1.99 1.71
C ILE A 29 -4.61 2.24 0.48
N GLU A 30 -5.88 2.59 0.67
CA GLU A 30 -6.82 2.81 -0.42
C GLU A 30 -7.72 4.01 -0.15
N LEU A 31 -7.92 4.82 -1.16
CA LEU A 31 -8.76 6.02 -1.09
C LEU A 31 -10.25 5.69 -1.11
N ASP A 32 -10.64 4.62 -1.80
CA ASP A 32 -12.03 4.23 -1.98
C ASP A 32 -12.43 3.21 -0.92
N LYS A 33 -13.28 3.64 0.01
CA LYS A 33 -13.75 2.79 1.09
C LYS A 33 -14.54 1.57 0.60
N GLU A 34 -15.25 1.68 -0.51
CA GLU A 34 -15.99 0.54 -1.08
C GLU A 34 -15.04 -0.57 -1.51
N LYS A 35 -13.90 -0.22 -2.09
CA LYS A 35 -12.87 -1.21 -2.43
C LYS A 35 -12.31 -1.89 -1.20
N ILE A 36 -12.08 -1.13 -0.14
CA ILE A 36 -11.63 -1.69 1.14
C ILE A 36 -12.64 -2.69 1.67
N ASP A 37 -13.92 -2.31 1.69
CA ASP A 37 -14.97 -3.16 2.22
C ASP A 37 -15.08 -4.48 1.45
N LEU A 38 -14.97 -4.43 0.12
CA LEU A 38 -15.00 -5.61 -0.72
C LEU A 38 -13.77 -6.51 -0.51
N LEU A 39 -12.58 -5.94 -0.47
CA LEU A 39 -11.35 -6.72 -0.33
C LEU A 39 -11.18 -7.28 1.07
N SER A 40 -11.65 -6.58 2.11
CA SER A 40 -11.50 -7.04 3.48
C SER A 40 -12.30 -8.30 3.78
N GLU A 41 -13.31 -8.62 2.97
CA GLU A 41 -14.05 -9.86 3.08
C GLU A 41 -13.22 -11.09 2.65
N ASP A 42 -12.31 -10.89 1.70
CA ASP A 42 -11.57 -11.98 1.05
C ASP A 42 -10.10 -12.07 1.47
N LEU A 43 -9.51 -10.97 1.92
CA LEU A 43 -8.06 -10.89 2.20
C LEU A 43 -7.78 -10.72 3.68
N ASP A 44 -6.82 -11.49 4.16
CA ASP A 44 -6.31 -11.38 5.53
C ASP A 44 -5.17 -10.36 5.57
N CYS A 45 -5.53 -9.09 5.38
CA CYS A 45 -4.63 -7.95 5.39
C CYS A 45 -5.18 -6.85 6.27
N SER A 46 -4.32 -5.89 6.62
CA SER A 46 -4.75 -4.64 7.23
C SER A 46 -5.04 -3.60 6.14
N PHE A 47 -6.05 -2.77 6.38
CA PHE A 47 -6.43 -1.72 5.44
C PHE A 47 -6.39 -0.36 6.12
N LEU A 48 -5.91 0.64 5.40
CA LEU A 48 -5.95 2.04 5.83
C LEU A 48 -6.69 2.85 4.77
N HIS A 49 -7.79 3.49 5.17
CA HIS A 49 -8.56 4.36 4.29
C HIS A 49 -7.88 5.73 4.23
N GLY A 50 -7.37 6.09 3.07
CA GLY A 50 -6.72 7.38 2.89
C GLY A 50 -5.96 7.47 1.58
N ASP A 51 -5.39 8.65 1.35
CA ASP A 51 -4.54 8.95 0.21
C ASP A 51 -3.09 8.96 0.68
N ALA A 52 -2.30 7.98 0.23
CA ALA A 52 -0.91 7.83 0.65
C ALA A 52 -0.01 9.01 0.23
N SER A 53 -0.45 9.83 -0.72
CA SER A 53 0.27 11.03 -1.12
C SER A 53 0.03 12.22 -0.17
N LYS A 54 -0.87 12.08 0.80
CA LYS A 54 -1.15 13.14 1.79
C LYS A 54 -0.27 12.99 3.02
N PRO A 55 0.13 14.13 3.63
CA PRO A 55 0.94 14.11 4.85
C PRO A 55 0.26 13.30 5.97
N GLY A 56 1.05 12.53 6.68
CA GLY A 56 0.59 11.78 7.83
C GLY A 56 -0.04 10.42 7.55
N ILE A 57 -0.43 10.12 6.32
CA ILE A 57 -1.02 8.81 6.00
C ILE A 57 0.04 7.71 6.08
N LEU A 58 1.19 7.89 5.45
CA LEU A 58 2.28 6.90 5.53
C LEU A 58 2.80 6.73 6.95
N ASP A 59 2.78 7.77 7.76
CA ASP A 59 3.21 7.69 9.16
C ASP A 59 2.35 6.70 9.96
N GLN A 60 1.08 6.53 9.60
CA GLN A 60 0.16 5.64 10.29
C GLN A 60 0.49 4.14 10.09
N VAL A 61 1.28 3.81 9.08
CA VAL A 61 1.68 2.42 8.81
C VAL A 61 3.10 2.12 9.29
N ASP A 62 3.67 2.98 10.11
CA ASP A 62 5.03 2.84 10.67
C ASP A 62 6.06 2.54 9.57
N PRO A 63 6.37 3.53 8.72
CA PRO A 63 7.22 3.32 7.55
C PRO A 63 8.62 2.82 7.86
N LYS A 64 9.14 3.12 9.05
CA LYS A 64 10.49 2.71 9.44
C LYS A 64 10.61 1.21 9.64
N SER A 65 9.53 0.53 9.98
CA SER A 65 9.51 -0.93 10.12
C SER A 65 9.02 -1.65 8.88
N GLY A 66 8.67 -0.91 7.81
CA GLY A 66 8.27 -1.49 6.53
C GLY A 66 9.47 -1.92 5.70
N ASP A 67 9.33 -3.05 5.00
CA ASP A 67 10.36 -3.55 4.10
C ASP A 67 10.16 -3.06 2.66
N PHE A 68 8.92 -2.98 2.21
CA PHE A 68 8.58 -2.55 0.85
C PHE A 68 7.35 -1.66 0.83
N LEU A 69 7.37 -0.69 -0.08
CA LEU A 69 6.21 0.12 -0.41
C LEU A 69 5.98 0.03 -1.92
N PHE A 70 4.83 -0.50 -2.33
CA PHE A 70 4.43 -0.58 -3.73
C PHE A 70 3.36 0.47 -4.03
N CYS A 71 3.64 1.35 -4.99
CA CYS A 71 2.75 2.45 -5.38
C CYS A 71 2.03 2.07 -6.67
N LEU A 72 0.82 1.54 -6.55
CA LEU A 72 0.08 0.90 -7.63
C LEU A 72 -1.34 1.46 -7.79
N THR A 73 -1.51 2.77 -7.59
CA THR A 73 -2.79 3.44 -7.87
C THR A 73 -2.95 3.69 -9.37
N GLY A 74 -4.15 4.02 -9.81
CA GLY A 74 -4.42 4.43 -11.18
C GLY A 74 -3.90 5.83 -11.54
N SER A 75 -3.24 6.53 -10.62
CA SER A 75 -2.70 7.88 -10.81
C SER A 75 -1.18 7.88 -10.72
N ASP A 76 -0.51 8.20 -11.84
CA ASP A 76 0.95 8.32 -11.87
C ASP A 76 1.44 9.41 -10.90
N GLN A 77 0.70 10.52 -10.80
CA GLN A 77 1.07 11.62 -9.90
C GLN A 77 1.05 11.16 -8.44
N VAL A 78 0.00 10.46 -8.03
CA VAL A 78 -0.11 9.93 -6.67
C VAL A 78 1.01 8.93 -6.41
N ASN A 79 1.30 8.04 -7.36
CA ASN A 79 2.35 7.04 -7.23
C ASN A 79 3.72 7.68 -7.05
N ILE A 80 4.03 8.71 -7.85
CA ILE A 80 5.32 9.43 -7.77
C ILE A 80 5.45 10.14 -6.42
N ILE A 81 4.43 10.88 -6.00
CA ILE A 81 4.46 11.61 -4.73
C ILE A 81 4.59 10.64 -3.55
N THR A 82 3.82 9.57 -3.56
CA THR A 82 3.86 8.55 -2.51
C THR A 82 5.24 7.87 -2.44
N ALA A 83 5.82 7.54 -3.60
CA ALA A 83 7.14 6.94 -3.67
C ALA A 83 8.22 7.87 -3.10
N LEU A 84 8.16 9.16 -3.42
CA LEU A 84 9.11 10.14 -2.89
C LEU A 84 8.99 10.29 -1.37
N LEU A 85 7.76 10.33 -0.85
CA LEU A 85 7.52 10.39 0.59
C LEU A 85 8.04 9.11 1.28
N GLY A 86 7.76 7.97 0.70
CA GLY A 86 8.23 6.69 1.22
C GLY A 86 9.75 6.59 1.25
N LEU A 87 10.41 7.02 0.17
CA LEU A 87 11.87 7.04 0.08
C LEU A 87 12.48 7.94 1.16
N ARG A 88 11.88 9.10 1.40
CA ARG A 88 12.34 10.03 2.44
C ARG A 88 12.22 9.41 3.84
N LEU A 89 11.16 8.62 4.09
CA LEU A 89 10.88 8.05 5.40
C LEU A 89 11.63 6.75 5.67
N THR A 90 11.83 5.92 4.64
CA THR A 90 12.33 4.55 4.81
C THR A 90 13.60 4.26 4.02
N GLY A 91 13.85 4.97 2.93
CA GLY A 91 14.90 4.63 1.97
C GLY A 91 14.56 3.44 1.06
N LEU A 92 13.41 2.79 1.24
CA LEU A 92 13.04 1.57 0.53
C LEU A 92 11.67 1.75 -0.16
N VAL A 93 11.70 1.98 -1.46
CA VAL A 93 10.48 2.16 -2.25
C VAL A 93 10.59 1.41 -3.58
N TRP A 94 9.52 0.76 -3.96
CA TRP A 94 9.33 0.30 -5.32
C TRP A 94 8.01 0.85 -5.85
N SER A 95 8.04 1.41 -7.06
CA SER A 95 6.85 1.99 -7.69
C SER A 95 6.75 1.50 -9.13
N ALA A 96 5.55 1.08 -9.51
CA ALA A 96 5.22 0.72 -10.88
C ALA A 96 4.12 1.66 -11.37
N PRO A 97 4.44 2.69 -12.14
CA PRO A 97 3.42 3.51 -12.78
C PRO A 97 2.65 2.66 -13.79
N ILE A 98 1.38 2.85 -13.79
CA ILE A 98 0.47 2.10 -14.67
C ILE A 98 0.32 2.81 -16.01
#